data_32e125cc9bbf28623411323363aef4ac
#
_entry.id   32e125cc9bbf28623411323363aef4ac
#
_cell.length_a   1.000
_cell.length_b   1.000
_cell.length_c   1.000
_cell.angle_alpha   90.00
_cell.angle_beta   90.00
_cell.angle_gamma   90.00
#
_symmetry.space_group_name_H-M   'P 1'
#
loop_
_entity.id
_entity.type
_entity.pdbx_description
1 polymer ?
#
loop_
_entity_poly.entity_id
_entity_poly.type
_entity_poly.pdbx_seq_one_letter_code
_entity_poly.pdbx_strand_id
1 'polypeptide(L)'
;RERRNHYAFYHVNQPVVGYDTDRETFVGLYSEKSMPDAVREGKPRNSFAHGWSPIASHCVEVNLKPGESKDLIFVLGYVENNQEEKWIDEKGNLSDHDSLTSKINKTKAHALIDEFDTSEKVEKAFRELALYWDNLLNIFNVQSGNGKLDRMVNIWNQYQCMITFCMSRSASF
;
A
#
# COMPACT_ATOMS: atom_id res chain seq x y z
N ARG A 1 10.49 0.45 -26.55
CA ARG A 1 9.60 0.36 -25.37
C ARG A 1 9.89 1.54 -24.48
N GLU A 2 8.96 2.48 -24.34
CA GLU A 2 9.06 3.52 -23.33
C GLU A 2 9.12 2.87 -21.95
N ARG A 3 10.13 3.21 -21.18
CA ARG A 3 10.20 2.83 -19.77
C ARG A 3 9.25 3.75 -19.02
N ARG A 4 8.24 3.17 -18.41
CA ARG A 4 7.30 3.91 -17.58
C ARG A 4 8.00 4.44 -16.33
N ASN A 5 7.51 5.55 -15.82
CA ASN A 5 8.13 6.27 -14.70
C ASN A 5 7.45 5.97 -13.37
N HIS A 6 6.76 4.84 -13.32
CA HIS A 6 6.09 4.42 -12.10
C HIS A 6 6.96 3.48 -11.27
N TYR A 7 6.73 3.50 -9.97
CA TYR A 7 7.24 2.51 -9.05
C TYR A 7 6.24 2.28 -7.91
N ALA A 8 6.21 1.06 -7.40
CA ALA A 8 5.53 0.72 -6.16
C ALA A 8 6.49 0.85 -4.99
N PHE A 9 5.97 1.14 -3.81
CA PHE A 9 6.74 1.14 -2.58
C PHE A 9 5.96 0.44 -1.47
N TYR A 10 6.70 -0.11 -0.53
CA TYR A 10 6.17 -0.70 0.69
C TYR A 10 6.95 -0.16 1.88
N HIS A 11 6.23 0.27 2.90
CA HIS A 11 6.80 0.93 4.06
C HIS A 11 6.14 0.42 5.35
N VAL A 12 6.88 0.50 6.45
CA VAL A 12 6.37 0.34 7.81
C VAL A 12 6.90 1.46 8.68
N ASN A 13 6.09 1.97 9.60
CA ASN A 13 6.42 3.09 10.50
C ASN A 13 7.44 2.75 11.60
N GLN A 14 8.22 1.70 11.43
CA GLN A 14 9.24 1.26 12.36
C GLN A 14 10.57 1.01 11.66
N PRO A 15 11.72 1.10 12.38
CA PRO A 15 13.01 0.72 11.82
C PRO A 15 13.00 -0.72 11.33
N VAL A 16 13.37 -0.91 10.07
CA VAL A 16 13.46 -2.23 9.44
C VAL A 16 14.86 -2.79 9.68
N VAL A 17 14.96 -3.93 10.37
CA VAL A 17 16.23 -4.61 10.64
C VAL A 17 16.62 -5.58 9.52
N GLY A 18 15.68 -5.90 8.63
CA GLY A 18 15.93 -6.71 7.45
C GLY A 18 14.68 -6.84 6.59
N TYR A 19 14.85 -7.35 5.39
CA TYR A 19 13.76 -7.45 4.41
C TYR A 19 13.95 -8.65 3.49
N ASP A 20 12.88 -9.03 2.79
CA ASP A 20 12.94 -9.97 1.68
C ASP A 20 11.99 -9.50 0.56
N THR A 21 12.48 -9.51 -0.67
CA THR A 21 11.67 -9.22 -1.85
C THR A 21 11.53 -10.41 -2.78
N ASP A 22 12.34 -11.46 -2.63
CA ASP A 22 12.23 -12.71 -3.36
C ASP A 22 11.40 -13.73 -2.58
N ARG A 23 10.29 -14.19 -3.20
CA ARG A 23 9.35 -15.10 -2.56
C ARG A 23 9.95 -16.49 -2.31
N GLU A 24 10.73 -17.01 -3.24
CA GLU A 24 11.28 -18.37 -3.10
C GLU A 24 12.31 -18.41 -1.97
N THR A 25 13.15 -17.39 -1.89
CA THR A 25 14.12 -17.25 -0.80
C THR A 25 13.43 -17.08 0.55
N PHE A 26 12.32 -16.30 0.60
CA PHE A 26 11.57 -16.08 1.84
C PHE A 26 10.82 -17.33 2.31
N VAL A 27 10.13 -18.00 1.39
CA VAL A 27 9.32 -19.19 1.72
C VAL A 27 10.20 -20.41 1.95
N GLY A 28 11.24 -20.61 1.14
CA GLY A 28 12.05 -21.82 1.09
C GLY A 28 11.53 -22.84 0.06
N LEU A 29 12.45 -23.58 -0.55
CA LEU A 29 12.15 -24.51 -1.64
C LEU A 29 11.17 -25.63 -1.27
N TYR A 30 11.19 -26.05 -0.02
CA TYR A 30 10.41 -27.19 0.48
C TYR A 30 9.42 -26.81 1.59
N SER A 31 9.24 -25.50 1.81
CA SER A 31 8.35 -24.98 2.85
C SER A 31 7.06 -24.44 2.28
N GLU A 32 6.01 -24.43 3.10
CA GLU A 32 4.71 -23.91 2.73
C GLU A 32 4.57 -22.41 3.06
N LYS A 33 3.67 -21.73 2.35
CA LYS A 33 3.36 -20.32 2.62
C LYS A 33 2.81 -20.07 4.03
N SER A 34 2.24 -21.09 4.66
CA SER A 34 1.73 -21.05 6.04
C SER A 34 2.86 -20.98 7.07
N MET A 35 4.07 -21.45 6.72
CA MET A 35 5.25 -21.44 7.59
C MET A 35 6.51 -21.20 6.76
N PRO A 36 6.75 -19.97 6.30
CA PRO A 36 7.95 -19.64 5.55
C PRO A 36 9.23 -19.85 6.37
N ASP A 37 10.30 -20.29 5.73
CA ASP A 37 11.60 -20.52 6.38
C ASP A 37 12.14 -19.26 7.07
N ALA A 38 12.03 -18.10 6.43
CA ALA A 38 12.48 -16.84 7.01
C ALA A 38 11.74 -16.49 8.31
N VAL A 39 10.44 -16.82 8.40
CA VAL A 39 9.63 -16.65 9.63
C VAL A 39 9.99 -17.67 10.68
N ARG A 40 10.11 -18.95 10.30
CA ARG A 40 10.47 -20.03 11.21
C ARG A 40 11.84 -19.82 11.85
N GLU A 41 12.80 -19.32 11.07
CA GLU A 41 14.17 -19.07 11.55
C GLU A 41 14.30 -17.69 12.24
N GLY A 42 13.30 -16.83 12.10
CA GLY A 42 13.34 -15.46 12.63
C GLY A 42 14.44 -14.60 12.01
N LYS A 43 14.83 -14.89 10.76
CA LYS A 43 15.94 -14.20 10.07
C LYS A 43 15.54 -13.77 8.68
N PRO A 44 15.55 -12.45 8.40
CA PRO A 44 15.45 -11.95 7.04
C PRO A 44 16.72 -12.34 6.26
N ARG A 45 16.57 -12.59 4.98
CA ARG A 45 17.68 -12.98 4.10
C ARG A 45 18.21 -11.81 3.26
N ASN A 46 17.53 -10.66 3.36
CA ASN A 46 17.79 -9.45 2.58
C ASN A 46 17.84 -9.74 1.07
N SER A 47 16.91 -10.58 0.62
CA SER A 47 16.85 -11.04 -0.76
C SER A 47 16.25 -10.00 -1.70
N PHE A 48 16.70 -10.05 -2.98
CA PHE A 48 16.20 -9.18 -4.04
C PHE A 48 15.50 -10.01 -5.11
N ALA A 49 14.26 -9.66 -5.43
CA ALA A 49 13.55 -10.26 -6.55
C ALA A 49 14.07 -9.75 -7.89
N HIS A 50 14.30 -10.66 -8.81
CA HIS A 50 14.73 -10.38 -10.18
C HIS A 50 13.59 -10.56 -11.19
N GLY A 51 12.44 -9.93 -10.93
CA GLY A 51 11.32 -9.88 -11.85
C GLY A 51 10.33 -11.05 -11.78
N TRP A 52 10.56 -12.03 -10.91
CA TRP A 52 9.66 -13.16 -10.73
C TRP A 52 9.06 -13.16 -9.31
N SER A 53 7.71 -13.20 -9.27
CA SER A 53 6.95 -13.32 -8.01
C SER A 53 7.47 -12.49 -6.83
N PRO A 54 7.64 -11.18 -6.97
CA PRO A 54 8.14 -10.35 -5.89
C PRO A 54 7.18 -10.33 -4.71
N ILE A 55 7.75 -10.19 -3.51
CA ILE A 55 7.02 -9.95 -2.26
C ILE A 55 7.54 -8.67 -1.61
N ALA A 56 6.81 -8.18 -0.62
CA ALA A 56 7.26 -7.13 0.27
C ALA A 56 7.22 -7.67 1.71
N SER A 57 8.39 -7.97 2.27
CA SER A 57 8.55 -8.44 3.63
C SER A 57 9.52 -7.55 4.38
N HIS A 58 9.10 -7.07 5.55
CA HIS A 58 9.94 -6.32 6.47
C HIS A 58 10.10 -7.09 7.78
N CYS A 59 11.31 -7.17 8.30
CA CYS A 59 11.59 -7.64 9.64
C CYS A 59 11.75 -6.42 10.56
N VAL A 60 10.95 -6.39 11.61
CA VAL A 60 10.91 -5.30 12.60
C VAL A 60 11.08 -5.90 13.99
N GLU A 61 11.94 -5.30 14.81
CA GLU A 61 12.07 -5.68 16.22
C GLU A 61 11.18 -4.81 17.09
N VAL A 62 10.36 -5.46 17.90
CA VAL A 62 9.45 -4.79 18.82
C VAL A 62 9.64 -5.32 20.23
N ASN A 63 9.98 -4.43 21.15
CA ASN A 63 10.09 -4.73 22.57
C ASN A 63 8.91 -4.09 23.32
N LEU A 64 8.09 -4.91 23.97
CA LEU A 64 6.92 -4.47 24.72
C LEU A 64 7.06 -4.86 26.19
N LYS A 65 6.77 -3.92 27.08
CA LYS A 65 6.60 -4.21 28.51
C LYS A 65 5.17 -4.72 28.77
N PRO A 66 4.94 -5.35 29.91
CA PRO A 66 3.59 -5.79 30.27
C PRO A 66 2.59 -4.62 30.23
N GLY A 67 1.50 -4.81 29.47
CA GLY A 67 0.45 -3.82 29.26
C GLY A 67 0.73 -2.78 28.18
N GLU A 68 1.90 -2.80 27.54
CA GLU A 68 2.19 -1.94 26.38
C GLU A 68 1.63 -2.52 25.09
N SER A 69 1.20 -1.65 24.19
CA SER A 69 0.82 -1.95 22.81
C SER A 69 1.59 -1.04 21.86
N LYS A 70 1.78 -1.49 20.64
CA LYS A 70 2.43 -0.72 19.57
C LYS A 70 1.73 -0.96 18.25
N ASP A 71 1.36 0.11 17.59
CA ASP A 71 0.74 0.05 16.27
C ASP A 71 1.81 -0.03 15.18
N LEU A 72 1.68 -1.02 14.31
CA LEU A 72 2.49 -1.15 13.11
C LEU A 72 1.64 -0.73 11.91
N ILE A 73 2.05 0.35 11.27
CA ILE A 73 1.37 0.91 10.11
C ILE A 73 2.14 0.52 8.87
N PHE A 74 1.50 -0.24 7.98
CA PHE A 74 2.06 -0.62 6.69
C PHE A 74 1.42 0.20 5.59
N VAL A 75 2.24 0.77 4.72
CA VAL A 75 1.79 1.53 3.56
C VAL A 75 2.29 0.85 2.29
N LEU A 76 1.36 0.37 1.48
CA LEU A 76 1.63 -0.07 0.12
C LEU A 76 1.15 1.02 -0.82
N GLY A 77 2.06 1.57 -1.59
CA GLY A 77 1.77 2.69 -2.46
C GLY A 77 2.33 2.53 -3.86
N TYR A 78 1.89 3.42 -4.71
CA TYR A 78 2.27 3.52 -6.09
C TYR A 78 2.38 4.98 -6.47
N VAL A 79 3.46 5.36 -7.13
CA VAL A 79 3.71 6.71 -7.60
C VAL A 79 4.25 6.71 -9.01
N GLU A 80 4.01 7.82 -9.69
CA GLU A 80 4.57 8.11 -11.00
C GLU A 80 5.35 9.43 -10.92
N ASN A 81 6.63 9.38 -11.33
CA ASN A 81 7.44 10.56 -11.53
C ASN A 81 7.26 11.06 -12.96
N ASN A 82 7.39 12.37 -13.17
CA ASN A 82 7.61 12.87 -14.52
C ASN A 82 8.94 12.31 -15.06
N GLN A 83 9.03 12.16 -16.37
CA GLN A 83 10.22 11.55 -17.00
C GLN A 83 11.51 12.30 -16.63
N GLU A 84 11.44 13.62 -16.57
CA GLU A 84 12.56 14.51 -16.24
C GLU A 84 12.93 14.49 -14.76
N GLU A 85 12.01 14.08 -13.87
CA GLU A 85 12.18 14.04 -12.41
C GLU A 85 12.48 12.64 -11.89
N LYS A 86 12.65 11.67 -12.77
CA LYS A 86 12.73 10.26 -12.40
C LYS A 86 13.97 9.91 -11.59
N TRP A 87 15.08 10.55 -11.91
CA TRP A 87 16.39 10.20 -11.37
C TRP A 87 16.99 11.36 -10.58
N ILE A 88 17.67 11.01 -9.51
CA ILE A 88 18.47 11.94 -8.69
C ILE A 88 19.88 11.40 -8.52
N ASP A 89 20.84 12.32 -8.37
CA ASP A 89 22.21 12.01 -7.99
C ASP A 89 22.34 11.69 -6.48
N GLU A 90 23.55 11.41 -6.01
CA GLU A 90 23.82 11.16 -4.59
C GLU A 90 23.54 12.37 -3.69
N LYS A 91 23.52 13.57 -4.24
CA LYS A 91 23.22 14.82 -3.53
C LYS A 91 21.73 15.17 -3.54
N GLY A 92 20.91 14.36 -4.25
CA GLY A 92 19.47 14.60 -4.38
C GLY A 92 19.06 15.57 -5.47
N ASN A 93 19.98 15.99 -6.36
CA ASN A 93 19.65 16.80 -7.50
C ASN A 93 19.14 15.96 -8.66
N LEU A 94 18.30 16.53 -9.52
CA LEU A 94 17.85 15.84 -10.73
C LEU A 94 19.06 15.47 -11.59
N SER A 95 19.07 14.24 -12.09
CA SER A 95 20.15 13.69 -12.89
C SER A 95 19.64 12.88 -14.07
N ASP A 96 20.46 12.76 -15.11
CA ASP A 96 20.17 11.88 -16.23
C ASP A 96 20.43 10.41 -15.87
N HIS A 97 19.73 9.51 -16.55
CA HIS A 97 19.80 8.06 -16.32
C HIS A 97 21.19 7.43 -16.48
N ASP A 98 22.09 8.05 -17.22
CA ASP A 98 23.38 7.48 -17.60
C ASP A 98 24.47 7.53 -16.52
N SER A 99 24.16 8.07 -15.35
CA SER A 99 25.09 8.04 -14.22
C SER A 99 24.96 6.70 -13.48
N LEU A 100 26.10 6.02 -13.25
CA LEU A 100 26.17 4.80 -12.43
C LEU A 100 25.69 5.01 -10.98
N THR A 101 25.58 6.26 -10.56
CA THR A 101 25.16 6.66 -9.21
C THR A 101 23.71 7.16 -9.13
N SER A 102 22.99 7.17 -10.26
CA SER A 102 21.61 7.66 -10.30
C SER A 102 20.66 6.73 -9.52
N LYS A 103 19.85 7.34 -8.66
CA LYS A 103 18.81 6.67 -7.85
C LYS A 103 17.43 7.14 -8.29
N ILE A 104 16.44 6.28 -8.12
CA ILE A 104 15.04 6.68 -8.35
C ILE A 104 14.66 7.78 -7.35
N ASN A 105 14.05 8.85 -7.86
CA ASN A 105 13.51 9.92 -7.03
C ASN A 105 12.32 9.41 -6.22
N LYS A 106 12.45 9.35 -4.91
CA LYS A 106 11.46 8.85 -3.98
C LYS A 106 10.65 9.94 -3.26
N THR A 107 10.82 11.19 -3.62
CA THR A 107 10.19 12.34 -2.93
C THR A 107 8.69 12.20 -2.83
N LYS A 108 8.01 11.82 -3.92
CA LYS A 108 6.55 11.61 -3.91
C LYS A 108 6.13 10.46 -3.01
N ALA A 109 6.92 9.37 -2.96
CA ALA A 109 6.63 8.25 -2.07
C ALA A 109 6.80 8.64 -0.60
N HIS A 110 7.85 9.39 -0.27
CA HIS A 110 8.03 9.87 1.11
C HIS A 110 6.91 10.81 1.53
N ALA A 111 6.45 11.72 0.66
CA ALA A 111 5.31 12.57 0.96
C ALA A 111 4.03 11.76 1.28
N LEU A 112 3.76 10.70 0.50
CA LEU A 112 2.63 9.80 0.79
C LEU A 112 2.82 9.00 2.08
N ILE A 113 4.04 8.57 2.39
CA ILE A 113 4.33 7.88 3.65
C ILE A 113 4.07 8.82 4.84
N ASP A 114 4.51 10.07 4.74
CA ASP A 114 4.34 11.07 5.78
C ASP A 114 2.86 11.41 6.08
N GLU A 115 1.94 11.14 5.15
CA GLU A 115 0.49 11.26 5.36
C GLU A 115 -0.09 10.19 6.28
N PHE A 116 0.61 9.04 6.44
CA PHE A 116 0.10 7.87 7.15
C PHE A 116 1.09 7.29 8.18
N ASP A 117 2.10 8.04 8.59
CA ASP A 117 3.19 7.54 9.44
C ASP A 117 2.81 7.38 10.93
N THR A 118 1.68 7.95 11.36
CA THR A 118 1.19 7.86 12.75
C THR A 118 -0.24 7.37 12.84
N SER A 119 -0.61 6.76 13.99
CA SER A 119 -1.96 6.25 14.22
C SER A 119 -3.01 7.37 14.13
N GLU A 120 -2.69 8.59 14.58
CA GLU A 120 -3.60 9.73 14.50
C GLU A 120 -3.91 10.15 13.07
N LYS A 121 -2.90 10.13 12.19
CA LYS A 121 -3.07 10.44 10.77
C LYS A 121 -3.90 9.38 10.06
N VAL A 122 -3.65 8.10 10.36
CA VAL A 122 -4.44 6.99 9.83
C VAL A 122 -5.90 7.09 10.27
N GLU A 123 -6.15 7.32 11.57
CA GLU A 123 -7.51 7.50 12.10
C GLU A 123 -8.22 8.71 11.49
N LYS A 124 -7.48 9.81 11.24
CA LYS A 124 -8.01 10.96 10.53
C LYS A 124 -8.43 10.59 9.11
N ALA A 125 -7.58 9.88 8.37
CA ALA A 125 -7.88 9.45 7.01
C ALA A 125 -9.11 8.52 6.95
N PHE A 126 -9.27 7.60 7.90
CA PHE A 126 -10.47 6.76 8.01
C PHE A 126 -11.73 7.58 8.30
N ARG A 127 -11.65 8.57 9.18
CA ARG A 127 -12.80 9.46 9.44
C ARG A 127 -13.17 10.29 8.20
N GLU A 128 -12.19 10.81 7.48
CA GLU A 128 -12.42 11.56 6.25
C GLU A 128 -13.05 10.67 5.16
N LEU A 129 -12.58 9.44 5.02
CA LEU A 129 -13.16 8.45 4.12
C LEU A 129 -14.60 8.10 4.51
N ALA A 130 -14.86 7.89 5.80
CA ALA A 130 -16.21 7.63 6.28
C ALA A 130 -17.16 8.80 5.97
N LEU A 131 -16.75 10.04 6.25
CA LEU A 131 -17.51 11.24 5.92
C LEU A 131 -17.77 11.38 4.42
N TYR A 132 -16.79 11.06 3.58
CA TYR A 132 -16.97 11.06 2.14
C TYR A 132 -18.10 10.09 1.71
N TRP A 133 -18.07 8.86 2.22
CA TRP A 133 -19.10 7.87 1.91
C TRP A 133 -20.46 8.23 2.48
N ASP A 134 -20.52 8.73 3.71
CA ASP A 134 -21.77 9.18 4.31
C ASP A 134 -22.40 10.32 3.51
N ASN A 135 -21.63 11.29 3.10
CA ASN A 135 -22.11 12.39 2.26
C ASN A 135 -22.63 11.89 0.90
N LEU A 136 -21.92 10.96 0.28
CA LEU A 136 -22.31 10.40 -1.01
C LEU A 136 -23.60 9.57 -0.90
N LEU A 137 -23.67 8.68 0.09
CA LEU A 137 -24.80 7.78 0.28
C LEU A 137 -26.06 8.51 0.78
N ASN A 138 -25.91 9.59 1.53
CA ASN A 138 -27.05 10.37 2.04
C ASN A 138 -27.71 11.29 1.01
N ILE A 139 -27.19 11.39 -0.22
CA ILE A 139 -27.84 12.13 -1.31
C ILE A 139 -29.23 11.56 -1.61
N PHE A 140 -29.38 10.24 -1.51
CA PHE A 140 -30.66 9.55 -1.67
C PHE A 140 -30.84 8.57 -0.53
N ASN A 141 -31.90 8.77 0.28
CA ASN A 141 -32.18 7.93 1.43
C ASN A 141 -33.67 7.63 1.50
N VAL A 142 -34.03 6.35 1.68
CA VAL A 142 -35.40 5.85 1.83
C VAL A 142 -35.57 5.32 3.25
N GLN A 143 -36.69 5.72 3.88
CA GLN A 143 -37.13 5.23 5.18
C GLN A 143 -38.55 4.65 5.02
N SER A 144 -38.63 3.36 4.71
CA SER A 144 -39.90 2.66 4.46
C SER A 144 -40.53 2.03 5.72
N GLY A 145 -39.78 2.03 6.83
CA GLY A 145 -40.13 1.25 8.03
C GLY A 145 -39.75 -0.23 7.93
N ASN A 146 -39.28 -0.69 6.79
CA ASN A 146 -38.74 -2.04 6.60
C ASN A 146 -37.21 -1.99 6.44
N GLY A 147 -36.46 -2.33 7.50
CA GLY A 147 -35.01 -2.20 7.51
C GLY A 147 -34.27 -3.04 6.47
N LYS A 148 -34.88 -4.10 5.94
CA LYS A 148 -34.26 -4.88 4.83
C LYS A 148 -34.37 -4.14 3.50
N LEU A 149 -35.55 -3.55 3.23
CA LEU A 149 -35.77 -2.73 2.05
C LEU A 149 -34.91 -1.47 2.10
N ASP A 150 -34.86 -0.79 3.23
CA ASP A 150 -34.07 0.42 3.43
C ASP A 150 -32.57 0.15 3.18
N ARG A 151 -32.02 -0.94 3.71
CA ARG A 151 -30.65 -1.35 3.47
C ARG A 151 -30.39 -1.70 2.00
N MET A 152 -31.31 -2.40 1.36
CA MET A 152 -31.20 -2.75 -0.05
C MET A 152 -31.11 -1.50 -0.93
N VAL A 153 -32.01 -0.54 -0.70
CA VAL A 153 -32.10 0.69 -1.51
C VAL A 153 -30.96 1.65 -1.19
N ASN A 154 -30.67 1.90 0.09
CA ASN A 154 -29.74 2.95 0.50
C ASN A 154 -28.26 2.55 0.38
N ILE A 155 -27.95 1.25 0.38
CA ILE A 155 -26.57 0.77 0.35
C ILE A 155 -26.34 -0.12 -0.87
N TRP A 156 -27.05 -1.25 -0.97
CA TRP A 156 -26.71 -2.27 -1.96
C TRP A 156 -26.89 -1.83 -3.40
N ASN A 157 -27.96 -1.10 -3.73
CA ASN A 157 -28.17 -0.61 -5.09
C ASN A 157 -27.08 0.39 -5.50
N GLN A 158 -26.73 1.31 -4.62
CA GLN A 158 -25.67 2.30 -4.87
C GLN A 158 -24.30 1.62 -5.00
N TYR A 159 -24.01 0.65 -4.15
CA TYR A 159 -22.80 -0.15 -4.23
C TYR A 159 -22.69 -0.92 -5.55
N GLN A 160 -23.77 -1.57 -5.98
CA GLN A 160 -23.82 -2.29 -7.25
C GLN A 160 -23.60 -1.36 -8.45
N CYS A 161 -24.20 -0.18 -8.46
CA CYS A 161 -23.98 0.82 -9.51
C CYS A 161 -22.52 1.25 -9.56
N MET A 162 -21.91 1.52 -8.42
CA MET A 162 -20.50 1.90 -8.33
C MET A 162 -19.57 0.79 -8.83
N ILE A 163 -19.78 -0.45 -8.39
CA ILE A 163 -18.97 -1.60 -8.81
C ILE A 163 -19.11 -1.84 -10.33
N THR A 164 -20.32 -1.80 -10.85
CA THR A 164 -20.57 -1.95 -12.29
C THR A 164 -19.85 -0.88 -13.08
N PHE A 165 -19.92 0.38 -12.65
CA PHE A 165 -19.20 1.48 -13.28
C PHE A 165 -17.67 1.27 -13.24
N CYS A 166 -17.11 0.89 -12.09
CA CYS A 166 -15.67 0.67 -11.94
C CYS A 166 -15.17 -0.52 -12.78
N MET A 167 -15.96 -1.59 -12.88
CA MET A 167 -15.58 -2.78 -13.63
C MET A 167 -15.72 -2.62 -15.15
N SER A 168 -16.77 -1.94 -15.61
CA SER A 168 -17.03 -1.76 -17.04
C SER A 168 -16.16 -0.68 -17.68
N ARG A 169 -15.58 0.23 -16.88
CA ARG A 169 -14.77 1.39 -17.30
C ARG A 169 -15.47 2.35 -18.27
N SER A 170 -16.65 2.05 -18.66
CA SER A 170 -17.46 2.87 -19.57
C SER A 170 -18.92 2.51 -19.36
N ALA A 171 -19.80 3.45 -19.67
CA ALA A 171 -21.24 3.19 -19.76
C ALA A 171 -21.57 2.40 -21.04
N SER A 172 -20.69 1.53 -21.47
CA SER A 172 -20.92 0.69 -22.65
C SER A 172 -21.68 -0.58 -22.27
N PHE A 173 -22.55 -0.91 -23.09
CA PHE A 173 -23.50 -2.02 -23.08
C PHE A 173 -22.88 -3.27 -23.64
#